data_0a777a08415754d0eda1eea9dc5f9f12
#
_entry.id   0a777a08415754d0eda1eea9dc5f9f12
#
_cell.length_a   1.000
_cell.length_b   1.000
_cell.length_c   1.000
_cell.angle_alpha   90.00
_cell.angle_beta   90.00
_cell.angle_gamma   90.00
#
_symmetry.space_group_name_H-M   'P 1'
#
loop_
_entity.id
_entity.type
_entity.pdbx_description
1 polymer ?
#
loop_
_entity_poly.entity_id
_entity_poly.type
_entity_poly.pdbx_seq_one_letter_code
_entity_poly.pdbx_strand_id
1 'polypeptide(L)'
;MSSDVTAGADDAATASTAPGDLSEASRRLLEESFNEGTVELIDQLVAPEAVNHDPATSAPMRELRGPDVFKRTVSMYRAAFPDVRIMVDDVIAIDDKVVLRWHGEGTHRGELKGLAATGAPVSVTGIGIDRWEDGKIVEAWSEWDNLGLARQLGAAPPDGSVGEKIGTGLQRLIARRMRKKNQQGEVIDPTVAGAAG
;
A
#
# COMPACT_ATOMS: atom_id res chain seq x y z
N MET A 1 -43.42 -2.06 52.66
CA MET A 1 -41.97 -1.83 52.55
C MET A 1 -41.57 -2.37 51.18
N SER A 2 -41.63 -1.47 50.22
CA SER A 2 -41.22 -1.75 48.82
C SER A 2 -39.78 -1.33 48.67
N SER A 3 -38.95 -2.22 48.14
CA SER A 3 -37.58 -1.91 47.76
C SER A 3 -37.52 -1.93 46.24
N ASP A 4 -37.45 -0.75 45.67
CA ASP A 4 -37.13 -0.51 44.27
C ASP A 4 -35.65 -0.86 44.04
N VAL A 5 -35.38 -1.76 43.07
CA VAL A 5 -34.08 -2.00 42.50
C VAL A 5 -34.09 -1.44 41.08
N THR A 6 -33.62 -0.24 40.93
CA THR A 6 -33.31 0.35 39.59
C THR A 6 -32.04 -0.30 39.08
N ALA A 7 -32.19 -1.13 38.04
CA ALA A 7 -31.09 -1.60 37.20
C ALA A 7 -30.61 -0.44 36.33
N GLY A 8 -29.42 0.04 36.61
CA GLY A 8 -28.70 0.94 35.71
C GLY A 8 -28.24 0.18 34.48
N ALA A 9 -28.79 0.49 33.32
CA ALA A 9 -28.24 0.08 32.04
C ALA A 9 -27.05 1.00 31.74
N ASP A 10 -25.86 0.47 31.83
CA ASP A 10 -24.66 1.10 31.27
C ASP A 10 -24.81 1.09 29.73
N ASP A 11 -25.29 2.21 29.23
CA ASP A 11 -25.27 2.52 27.80
C ASP A 11 -23.83 2.92 27.44
N ALA A 12 -23.00 1.91 27.13
CA ALA A 12 -21.71 2.15 26.49
C ALA A 12 -21.97 2.68 25.07
N ALA A 13 -22.19 3.97 24.97
CA ALA A 13 -22.24 4.69 23.71
C ALA A 13 -20.91 4.46 23.00
N THR A 14 -20.89 3.54 22.04
CA THR A 14 -19.84 3.45 21.02
C THR A 14 -19.79 4.82 20.32
N ALA A 15 -18.80 5.62 20.66
CA ALA A 15 -18.58 6.90 20.01
C ALA A 15 -18.25 6.64 18.54
N SER A 16 -19.26 6.72 17.68
CA SER A 16 -19.09 6.70 16.23
C SER A 16 -18.25 7.92 15.86
N THR A 17 -17.02 7.70 15.46
CA THR A 17 -16.13 8.77 14.97
C THR A 17 -16.74 9.40 13.73
N ALA A 18 -16.88 10.72 13.71
CA ALA A 18 -17.49 11.43 12.57
C ALA A 18 -16.63 11.20 11.30
N PRO A 19 -17.24 11.12 10.10
CA PRO A 19 -16.51 10.91 8.84
C PRO A 19 -15.39 11.96 8.59
N GLY A 20 -15.55 13.19 9.05
CA GLY A 20 -14.52 14.23 8.96
C GLY A 20 -13.28 13.92 9.78
N ASP A 21 -13.46 13.32 10.97
CA ASP A 21 -12.34 12.93 11.84
C ASP A 21 -11.56 11.75 11.24
N LEU A 22 -12.25 10.80 10.57
CA LEU A 22 -11.59 9.67 9.89
C LEU A 22 -10.80 10.14 8.67
N SER A 23 -11.33 11.11 7.92
CA SER A 23 -10.65 11.71 6.76
C SER A 23 -9.33 12.37 7.16
N GLU A 24 -9.36 13.16 8.22
CA GLU A 24 -8.16 13.82 8.74
C GLU A 24 -7.17 12.82 9.34
N ALA A 25 -7.66 11.81 10.06
CA ALA A 25 -6.82 10.76 10.63
C ALA A 25 -6.10 9.94 9.54
N SER A 26 -6.80 9.53 8.47
CA SER A 26 -6.18 8.84 7.33
C SER A 26 -5.17 9.71 6.59
N ARG A 27 -5.49 11.00 6.35
CA ARG A 27 -4.55 11.95 5.75
C ARG A 27 -3.29 12.06 6.57
N ARG A 28 -3.41 12.34 7.86
CA ARG A 28 -2.28 12.51 8.78
C ARG A 28 -1.44 11.24 8.86
N LEU A 29 -2.09 10.07 8.94
CA LEU A 29 -1.37 8.80 8.98
C LEU A 29 -0.47 8.65 7.75
N LEU A 30 -0.96 8.93 6.55
CA LEU A 30 -0.17 8.82 5.34
C LEU A 30 0.93 9.89 5.27
N GLU A 31 0.56 11.17 5.42
CA GLU A 31 1.49 12.27 5.24
C GLU A 31 2.56 12.31 6.33
N GLU A 32 2.18 12.28 7.62
CA GLU A 32 3.15 12.40 8.73
C GLU A 32 4.07 11.17 8.81
N SER A 33 3.55 9.96 8.56
CA SER A 33 4.39 8.75 8.59
C SER A 33 5.47 8.78 7.51
N PHE A 34 5.15 9.19 6.29
CA PHE A 34 6.13 9.25 5.21
C PHE A 34 6.98 10.52 5.25
N ASN A 35 6.41 11.68 5.49
CA ASN A 35 7.12 12.96 5.40
C ASN A 35 8.02 13.19 6.63
N GLU A 36 7.52 12.85 7.82
CA GLU A 36 8.21 13.11 9.10
C GLU A 36 8.84 11.86 9.70
N GLY A 37 8.32 10.67 9.35
CA GLY A 37 8.72 9.39 9.94
C GLY A 37 8.03 9.11 11.28
N THR A 38 6.89 9.74 11.54
CA THR A 38 6.10 9.59 12.77
C THR A 38 5.41 8.24 12.82
N VAL A 39 6.12 7.21 13.28
CA VAL A 39 5.59 5.83 13.34
C VAL A 39 4.65 5.59 14.53
N GLU A 40 4.68 6.44 15.54
CA GLU A 40 3.81 6.38 16.71
C GLU A 40 2.33 6.55 16.34
N LEU A 41 2.05 7.31 15.29
CA LEU A 41 0.70 7.50 14.79
C LEU A 41 0.12 6.19 14.22
N ILE A 42 0.98 5.34 13.65
CA ILE A 42 0.61 4.01 13.17
C ILE A 42 0.12 3.13 14.34
N ASP A 43 0.80 3.15 15.50
CA ASP A 43 0.36 2.41 16.68
C ASP A 43 -0.98 2.88 17.22
N GLN A 44 -1.25 4.18 17.08
CA GLN A 44 -2.49 4.78 17.57
C GLN A 44 -3.68 4.47 16.65
N LEU A 45 -3.48 4.49 15.34
CA LEU A 45 -4.57 4.45 14.36
C LEU A 45 -4.76 3.10 13.68
N VAL A 46 -3.81 2.17 13.76
CA VAL A 46 -3.89 0.85 13.12
C VAL A 46 -4.22 -0.22 14.16
N ALA A 47 -5.21 -1.06 13.87
CA ALA A 47 -5.58 -2.17 14.74
C ALA A 47 -4.49 -3.26 14.76
N PRO A 48 -4.31 -4.00 15.87
CA PRO A 48 -3.27 -5.04 15.99
C PRO A 48 -3.32 -6.11 14.89
N GLU A 49 -4.53 -6.47 14.42
CA GLU A 49 -4.76 -7.49 13.41
C GLU A 49 -5.07 -6.91 12.01
N ALA A 50 -4.81 -5.62 11.81
CA ALA A 50 -5.12 -4.96 10.54
C ALA A 50 -4.42 -5.65 9.35
N VAL A 51 -5.16 -5.75 8.24
CA VAL A 51 -4.67 -6.36 6.99
C VAL A 51 -4.31 -5.26 6.00
N ASN A 52 -3.11 -5.34 5.42
CA ASN A 52 -2.67 -4.44 4.35
C ASN A 52 -2.59 -5.19 3.02
N HIS A 53 -3.36 -4.73 2.03
CA HIS A 53 -3.44 -5.28 0.67
C HIS A 53 -2.62 -4.47 -0.34
N ASP A 54 -1.40 -4.08 0.01
CA ASP A 54 -0.48 -3.43 -0.95
C ASP A 54 0.13 -4.48 -1.88
N PRO A 55 -0.14 -4.46 -3.21
CA PRO A 55 0.41 -5.41 -4.17
C PRO A 55 1.94 -5.34 -4.30
N ALA A 56 2.54 -4.18 -3.96
CA ALA A 56 3.99 -4.03 -3.93
C ALA A 56 4.65 -4.69 -2.71
N THR A 57 3.86 -5.18 -1.76
CA THR A 57 4.36 -5.85 -0.56
C THR A 57 4.99 -7.20 -0.93
N SER A 58 6.25 -7.40 -0.56
CA SER A 58 6.97 -8.66 -0.77
C SER A 58 6.35 -9.82 0.02
N ALA A 59 6.57 -11.06 -0.42
CA ALA A 59 6.01 -12.24 0.22
C ALA A 59 6.23 -12.31 1.75
N PRO A 60 7.43 -12.02 2.30
CA PRO A 60 7.62 -12.01 3.76
C PRO A 60 6.79 -10.94 4.49
N MET A 61 6.49 -9.82 3.84
CA MET A 61 5.68 -8.75 4.45
C MET A 61 4.18 -9.03 4.41
N ARG A 62 3.71 -9.89 3.49
CA ARG A 62 2.29 -10.27 3.39
C ARG A 62 1.79 -11.07 4.59
N GLU A 63 2.69 -11.68 5.34
CA GLU A 63 2.38 -12.43 6.56
C GLU A 63 2.26 -11.52 7.79
N LEU A 64 2.78 -10.29 7.72
CA LEU A 64 2.67 -9.33 8.80
C LEU A 64 1.23 -8.80 8.91
N ARG A 65 0.86 -8.46 10.12
CA ARG A 65 -0.43 -7.83 10.46
C ARG A 65 -0.21 -6.60 11.32
N GLY A 66 -1.24 -5.78 11.41
CA GLY A 66 -1.26 -4.64 12.31
C GLY A 66 -0.23 -3.58 11.99
N PRO A 67 0.20 -2.82 13.00
CA PRO A 67 1.14 -1.70 12.86
C PRO A 67 2.48 -2.06 12.20
N ASP A 68 2.97 -3.28 12.37
CA ASP A 68 4.30 -3.69 11.93
C ASP A 68 4.46 -3.68 10.41
N VAL A 69 3.43 -4.09 9.65
CA VAL A 69 3.48 -4.03 8.18
C VAL A 69 3.55 -2.59 7.68
N PHE A 70 2.79 -1.68 8.29
CA PHE A 70 2.79 -0.26 7.94
C PHE A 70 4.12 0.39 8.26
N LYS A 71 4.65 0.21 9.49
CA LYS A 71 5.96 0.73 9.91
C LYS A 71 7.08 0.25 9.01
N ARG A 72 7.07 -1.03 8.65
CA ARG A 72 8.08 -1.62 7.77
C ARG A 72 8.03 -1.05 6.36
N THR A 73 6.82 -0.82 5.84
CA THR A 73 6.61 -0.16 4.55
C THR A 73 7.17 1.27 4.57
N VAL A 74 6.80 2.08 5.56
CA VAL A 74 7.30 3.45 5.73
C VAL A 74 8.83 3.46 5.84
N SER A 75 9.40 2.61 6.71
CA SER A 75 10.85 2.55 6.92
C SER A 75 11.61 2.17 5.64
N MET A 76 11.09 1.21 4.86
CA MET A 76 11.70 0.77 3.60
C MET A 76 11.74 1.92 2.57
N TYR A 77 10.62 2.61 2.37
CA TYR A 77 10.58 3.71 1.41
C TYR A 77 11.35 4.93 1.87
N ARG A 78 11.34 5.28 3.16
CA ARG A 78 12.16 6.38 3.69
C ARG A 78 13.66 6.08 3.62
N ALA A 79 14.07 4.83 3.77
CA ALA A 79 15.47 4.44 3.58
C ALA A 79 15.90 4.60 2.12
N ALA A 80 15.03 4.25 1.17
CA ALA A 80 15.30 4.40 -0.26
C ALA A 80 15.22 5.86 -0.75
N PHE A 81 14.28 6.63 -0.20
CA PHE A 81 14.00 8.03 -0.53
C PHE A 81 13.99 8.89 0.74
N PRO A 82 15.17 9.32 1.24
CA PRO A 82 15.25 10.06 2.52
C PRO A 82 14.52 11.41 2.52
N ASP A 83 14.30 11.97 1.35
CA ASP A 83 13.57 13.21 1.10
C ASP A 83 12.14 13.00 0.57
N VAL A 84 11.58 11.79 0.79
CA VAL A 84 10.21 11.48 0.34
C VAL A 84 9.20 12.46 0.89
N ARG A 85 8.31 12.90 0.00
CA ARG A 85 7.14 13.70 0.33
C ARG A 85 5.92 13.09 -0.31
N ILE A 86 4.92 12.78 0.53
CA ILE A 86 3.58 12.35 0.11
C ILE A 86 2.64 13.53 0.37
N MET A 87 1.77 13.79 -0.59
CA MET A 87 0.73 14.82 -0.52
C MET A 87 -0.61 14.20 -0.91
N VAL A 88 -1.60 14.36 -0.04
CA VAL A 88 -2.97 13.89 -0.31
C VAL A 88 -3.72 14.98 -1.07
N ASP A 89 -4.13 14.66 -2.30
CA ASP A 89 -4.84 15.57 -3.20
C ASP A 89 -6.34 15.60 -2.96
N ASP A 90 -6.95 14.42 -2.71
CA ASP A 90 -8.38 14.27 -2.45
C ASP A 90 -8.63 13.25 -1.35
N VAL A 91 -9.68 13.49 -0.55
CA VAL A 91 -10.19 12.56 0.47
C VAL A 91 -11.69 12.41 0.30
N ILE A 92 -12.16 11.17 0.25
CA ILE A 92 -13.59 10.83 0.20
C ILE A 92 -13.88 9.84 1.32
N ALA A 93 -14.74 10.23 2.26
CA ALA A 93 -15.19 9.34 3.34
C ALA A 93 -16.65 8.92 3.11
N ILE A 94 -16.92 7.64 3.19
CA ILE A 94 -18.26 7.04 3.08
C ILE A 94 -18.35 5.91 4.11
N ASP A 95 -19.30 6.03 5.03
CA ASP A 95 -19.52 5.07 6.12
C ASP A 95 -18.23 4.80 6.93
N ASP A 96 -17.72 3.58 6.88
CA ASP A 96 -16.50 3.12 7.54
C ASP A 96 -15.25 3.24 6.68
N LYS A 97 -15.32 3.83 5.48
CA LYS A 97 -14.20 3.88 4.53
C LYS A 97 -13.75 5.29 4.22
N VAL A 98 -12.44 5.44 4.13
CA VAL A 98 -11.79 6.66 3.64
C VAL A 98 -10.97 6.32 2.40
N VAL A 99 -11.22 7.02 1.32
CA VAL A 99 -10.43 6.93 0.08
C VAL A 99 -9.52 8.14 -0.02
N LEU A 100 -8.24 7.90 -0.24
CA LEU A 100 -7.20 8.91 -0.41
C LEU A 100 -6.65 8.83 -1.83
N ARG A 101 -6.68 9.92 -2.60
CA ARG A 101 -5.87 10.08 -3.80
C ARG A 101 -4.64 10.93 -3.44
N TRP A 102 -3.47 10.45 -3.78
CA TRP A 102 -2.23 11.06 -3.36
C TRP A 102 -1.17 11.03 -4.46
N HIS A 103 -0.19 11.90 -4.35
CA HIS A 103 1.06 11.83 -5.10
C HIS A 103 2.26 11.86 -4.15
N GLY A 104 3.38 11.32 -4.63
CA GLY A 104 4.62 11.24 -3.88
C GLY A 104 5.81 11.59 -4.75
N GLU A 105 6.79 12.26 -4.16
CA GLU A 105 8.05 12.66 -4.78
C GLU A 105 9.22 12.30 -3.89
N GLY A 106 10.41 12.15 -4.47
CA GLY A 106 11.63 11.91 -3.72
C GLY A 106 12.82 11.64 -4.62
N THR A 107 13.99 11.48 -4.02
CA THR A 107 15.23 11.13 -4.72
C THR A 107 15.72 9.76 -4.28
N HIS A 108 15.95 8.86 -5.23
CA HIS A 108 16.41 7.49 -4.97
C HIS A 108 17.87 7.46 -4.50
N ARG A 109 18.09 7.57 -3.18
CA ARG A 109 19.42 7.65 -2.54
C ARG A 109 19.80 6.41 -1.75
N GLY A 110 18.85 5.50 -1.48
CA GLY A 110 19.10 4.23 -0.81
C GLY A 110 18.67 3.05 -1.67
N GLU A 111 19.01 1.83 -1.23
CA GLU A 111 18.57 0.61 -1.91
C GLU A 111 17.05 0.43 -1.79
N LEU A 112 16.39 0.05 -2.88
CA LEU A 112 14.97 -0.31 -2.89
C LEU A 112 14.79 -1.73 -3.45
N LYS A 113 14.45 -2.70 -2.61
CA LYS A 113 14.14 -4.09 -3.02
C LYS A 113 15.21 -4.71 -3.95
N GLY A 114 16.48 -4.49 -3.64
CA GLY A 114 17.62 -4.96 -4.43
C GLY A 114 18.06 -4.02 -5.56
N LEU A 115 17.34 -2.93 -5.80
CA LEU A 115 17.75 -1.90 -6.75
C LEU A 115 18.73 -0.94 -6.07
N ALA A 116 19.94 -0.82 -6.60
CA ALA A 116 20.93 0.13 -6.12
C ALA A 116 20.46 1.58 -6.33
N ALA A 117 20.87 2.48 -5.41
CA ALA A 117 20.56 3.89 -5.48
C ALA A 117 21.00 4.50 -6.82
N THR A 118 20.09 5.18 -7.51
CA THR A 118 20.36 5.80 -8.83
C THR A 118 20.61 7.30 -8.75
N GLY A 119 20.23 7.94 -7.63
CA GLY A 119 20.22 9.40 -7.53
C GLY A 119 19.12 10.09 -8.34
N ALA A 120 18.26 9.32 -9.01
CA ALA A 120 17.18 9.86 -9.83
C ALA A 120 16.07 10.48 -8.98
N PRO A 121 15.54 11.67 -9.36
CA PRO A 121 14.26 12.15 -8.83
C PRO A 121 13.13 11.29 -9.38
N VAL A 122 12.13 11.03 -8.54
CA VAL A 122 10.95 10.24 -8.90
C VAL A 122 9.67 10.95 -8.49
N SER A 123 8.60 10.69 -9.25
CA SER A 123 7.24 11.11 -8.91
C SER A 123 6.28 9.97 -9.21
N VAL A 124 5.36 9.69 -8.27
CA VAL A 124 4.38 8.62 -8.37
C VAL A 124 3.02 9.11 -7.91
N THR A 125 1.95 8.46 -8.37
CA THR A 125 0.59 8.70 -7.90
C THR A 125 -0.02 7.40 -7.38
N GLY A 126 -0.99 7.51 -6.49
CA GLY A 126 -1.67 6.34 -5.96
C GLY A 126 -3.04 6.66 -5.38
N ILE A 127 -3.77 5.59 -5.08
CA ILE A 127 -5.03 5.62 -4.36
C ILE A 127 -4.93 4.61 -3.22
N GLY A 128 -5.32 5.04 -2.02
CA GLY A 128 -5.49 4.19 -0.85
C GLY A 128 -6.94 4.14 -0.41
N ILE A 129 -7.33 3.06 0.23
CA ILE A 129 -8.62 2.91 0.91
C ILE A 129 -8.35 2.36 2.29
N ASP A 130 -8.79 3.08 3.32
CA ASP A 130 -8.75 2.64 4.71
C ASP A 130 -10.15 2.27 5.17
N ARG A 131 -10.32 1.08 5.75
CA ARG A 131 -11.55 0.70 6.45
C ARG A 131 -11.34 0.81 7.95
N TRP A 132 -12.25 1.54 8.58
CA TRP A 132 -12.20 1.89 9.98
C TRP A 132 -13.22 1.10 10.80
N GLU A 133 -12.84 0.72 12.01
CA GLU A 133 -13.72 0.10 13.01
C GLU A 133 -13.21 0.53 14.40
N ASP A 134 -14.11 1.01 15.27
CA ASP A 134 -13.79 1.50 16.61
C ASP A 134 -12.62 2.51 16.67
N GLY A 135 -12.56 3.43 15.70
CA GLY A 135 -11.53 4.47 15.62
C GLY A 135 -10.15 3.97 15.18
N LYS A 136 -10.06 2.76 14.62
CA LYS A 136 -8.83 2.18 14.08
C LYS A 136 -9.00 1.63 12.67
N ILE A 137 -7.94 1.70 11.89
CA ILE A 137 -7.87 1.03 10.58
C ILE A 137 -7.73 -0.46 10.82
N VAL A 138 -8.69 -1.24 10.32
CA VAL A 138 -8.69 -2.70 10.39
C VAL A 138 -8.31 -3.35 9.06
N GLU A 139 -8.40 -2.59 7.96
CA GLU A 139 -8.04 -3.07 6.63
C GLU A 139 -7.67 -1.89 5.73
N ALA A 140 -6.62 -2.05 4.93
CA ALA A 140 -6.14 -1.03 4.01
C ALA A 140 -5.79 -1.64 2.66
N TRP A 141 -6.13 -0.93 1.58
CA TRP A 141 -5.75 -1.23 0.20
C TRP A 141 -4.96 -0.07 -0.37
N SER A 142 -3.96 -0.37 -1.16
CA SER A 142 -3.16 0.65 -1.85
C SER A 142 -2.82 0.19 -3.25
N GLU A 143 -3.16 1.02 -4.23
CA GLU A 143 -2.73 0.86 -5.62
C GLU A 143 -1.97 2.11 -6.05
N TRP A 144 -0.80 1.94 -6.63
CA TRP A 144 0.02 3.06 -7.04
C TRP A 144 0.94 2.70 -8.22
N ASP A 145 1.50 3.69 -8.90
CA ASP A 145 2.28 3.53 -10.14
C ASP A 145 3.64 2.88 -9.91
N ASN A 146 3.63 1.60 -9.57
CA ASN A 146 4.84 0.77 -9.42
C ASN A 146 5.64 0.67 -10.72
N LEU A 147 4.96 0.59 -11.87
CA LEU A 147 5.64 0.48 -13.16
C LEU A 147 6.32 1.79 -13.53
N GLY A 148 5.65 2.91 -13.31
CA GLY A 148 6.23 4.24 -13.52
C GLY A 148 7.47 4.44 -12.65
N LEU A 149 7.43 4.05 -11.37
CA LEU A 149 8.61 4.06 -10.51
C LEU A 149 9.73 3.19 -11.07
N ALA A 150 9.44 1.94 -11.45
CA ALA A 150 10.44 1.02 -12.01
C ALA A 150 11.11 1.59 -13.28
N ARG A 151 10.33 2.27 -14.14
CA ARG A 151 10.85 2.96 -15.32
C ARG A 151 11.76 4.14 -14.98
N GLN A 152 11.35 4.98 -14.03
CA GLN A 152 12.12 6.12 -13.55
C GLN A 152 13.45 5.70 -12.92
N LEU A 153 13.48 4.53 -12.27
CA LEU A 153 14.68 3.94 -11.68
C LEU A 153 15.53 3.13 -12.68
N GLY A 154 15.08 2.95 -13.92
CA GLY A 154 15.77 2.14 -14.93
C GLY A 154 15.62 0.63 -14.74
N ALA A 155 14.76 0.17 -13.84
CA ALA A 155 14.45 -1.25 -13.60
C ALA A 155 13.47 -1.83 -14.63
N ALA A 156 12.75 -0.98 -15.36
CA ALA A 156 11.91 -1.35 -16.49
C ALA A 156 12.23 -0.45 -17.70
N PRO A 157 12.05 -0.96 -18.94
CA PRO A 157 12.29 -0.14 -20.13
C PRO A 157 11.35 1.06 -20.18
N PRO A 158 11.81 2.24 -20.60
CA PRO A 158 10.94 3.38 -20.87
C PRO A 158 9.90 3.07 -21.95
N ASP A 159 8.75 3.75 -21.89
CA ASP A 159 7.70 3.64 -22.90
C ASP A 159 8.21 3.97 -24.30
N GLY A 160 7.82 3.19 -25.29
CA GLY A 160 8.19 3.34 -26.68
C GLY A 160 9.65 3.01 -27.02
N SER A 161 10.47 2.62 -26.01
CA SER A 161 11.88 2.31 -26.18
C SER A 161 12.12 1.03 -26.98
N VAL A 162 13.35 0.86 -27.50
CA VAL A 162 13.78 -0.39 -28.16
C VAL A 162 13.70 -1.56 -27.17
N GLY A 163 14.04 -1.33 -25.89
CA GLY A 163 13.94 -2.35 -24.85
C GLY A 163 12.51 -2.86 -24.65
N GLU A 164 11.53 -1.97 -24.67
CA GLU A 164 10.11 -2.35 -24.60
C GLU A 164 9.66 -3.15 -25.83
N LYS A 165 10.10 -2.76 -27.03
CA LYS A 165 9.81 -3.50 -28.28
C LYS A 165 10.41 -4.89 -28.26
N ILE A 166 11.63 -5.06 -27.73
CA ILE A 166 12.28 -6.36 -27.56
C ILE A 166 11.48 -7.19 -26.54
N GLY A 167 11.11 -6.61 -25.39
CA GLY A 167 10.29 -7.26 -24.35
C GLY A 167 8.94 -7.72 -24.91
N THR A 168 8.26 -6.88 -25.70
CA THR A 168 7.01 -7.23 -26.36
C THR A 168 7.19 -8.35 -27.39
N GLY A 169 8.31 -8.36 -28.13
CA GLY A 169 8.67 -9.44 -29.05
C GLY A 169 8.85 -10.77 -28.32
N LEU A 170 9.57 -10.77 -27.23
CA LEU A 170 9.77 -11.94 -26.37
C LEU A 170 8.45 -12.42 -25.73
N GLN A 171 7.64 -11.49 -25.25
CA GLN A 171 6.30 -11.81 -24.71
C GLN A 171 5.42 -12.54 -25.74
N ARG A 172 5.43 -12.12 -27.02
CA ARG A 172 4.69 -12.79 -28.08
C ARG A 172 5.14 -14.24 -28.27
N LEU A 173 6.45 -14.51 -28.13
CA LEU A 173 6.99 -15.88 -28.21
C LEU A 173 6.52 -16.72 -27.02
N ILE A 174 6.60 -16.16 -25.81
CA ILE A 174 6.13 -16.80 -24.57
C ILE A 174 4.62 -17.09 -24.67
N ALA A 175 3.84 -16.11 -25.09
CA ALA A 175 2.38 -16.25 -25.23
C ALA A 175 1.99 -17.38 -26.21
N ARG A 176 2.74 -17.55 -27.32
CA ARG A 176 2.53 -18.69 -28.25
C ARG A 176 2.79 -20.02 -27.55
N ARG A 177 3.81 -20.09 -26.70
CA ARG A 177 4.17 -21.30 -25.94
C ARG A 177 3.10 -21.62 -24.89
N MET A 178 2.64 -20.61 -24.14
CA MET A 178 1.59 -20.74 -23.14
C MET A 178 0.26 -21.20 -23.75
N ARG A 179 -0.14 -20.65 -24.93
CA ARG A 179 -1.36 -21.08 -25.62
C ARG A 179 -1.31 -22.56 -26.03
N LYS A 180 -0.16 -23.04 -26.52
CA LYS A 180 -0.01 -24.48 -26.85
C LYS A 180 -0.14 -25.35 -25.61
N LYS A 181 0.41 -24.93 -24.46
CA LYS A 181 0.35 -25.67 -23.21
C LYS A 181 -1.06 -25.72 -22.62
N ASN A 182 -1.77 -24.59 -22.64
CA ASN A 182 -3.17 -24.51 -22.18
C ASN A 182 -4.14 -25.31 -23.05
N GLN A 183 -3.87 -25.42 -24.37
CA GLN A 183 -4.66 -26.27 -25.28
C GLN A 183 -4.46 -27.77 -25.06
N GLN A 184 -3.35 -28.15 -24.39
CA GLN A 184 -3.04 -29.52 -24.01
C GLN A 184 -3.53 -29.89 -22.58
N GLY A 185 -4.33 -29.04 -21.94
CA GLY A 185 -4.95 -29.30 -20.64
C GLY A 185 -4.02 -29.16 -19.43
N GLU A 186 -2.83 -28.63 -19.60
CA GLU A 186 -1.87 -28.40 -18.52
C GLU A 186 -2.00 -26.97 -17.99
N VAL A 187 -2.74 -26.80 -16.89
CA VAL A 187 -2.89 -25.50 -16.19
C VAL A 187 -1.53 -25.11 -15.60
N ILE A 188 -0.94 -24.02 -16.08
CA ILE A 188 0.26 -23.44 -15.47
C ILE A 188 -0.20 -22.63 -14.27
N ASP A 189 0.19 -23.04 -13.06
CA ASP A 189 0.05 -22.26 -11.86
C ASP A 189 0.96 -21.00 -11.98
N PRO A 190 0.39 -19.79 -11.97
CA PRO A 190 1.17 -18.55 -12.13
C PRO A 190 2.11 -18.26 -10.95
N THR A 191 2.00 -19.00 -9.85
CA THR A 191 2.83 -18.79 -8.65
C THR A 191 4.25 -19.36 -8.77
N VAL A 192 4.52 -20.24 -9.75
CA VAL A 192 5.84 -20.91 -9.89
C VAL A 192 6.81 -20.14 -10.80
N ALA A 193 6.33 -19.13 -11.55
CA ALA A 193 7.17 -18.40 -12.51
C ALA A 193 8.16 -17.37 -11.89
N GLY A 194 8.16 -17.20 -10.57
CA GLY A 194 8.98 -16.21 -9.86
C GLY A 194 10.16 -16.78 -9.06
N ALA A 195 10.43 -18.08 -9.13
CA ALA A 195 11.42 -18.73 -8.24
C ALA A 195 12.69 -19.24 -8.94
N ALA A 196 13.07 -18.68 -10.07
CA ALA A 196 14.33 -19.02 -10.73
C ALA A 196 15.06 -17.74 -11.17
N GLY A 197 15.95 -17.25 -10.30
CA GLY A 197 16.87 -16.15 -10.58
C GLY A 197 17.53 -15.66 -9.34
#